data_8e1256291f4e5ec75c6dff9ffb22579f
#
_entry.id   8e1256291f4e5ec75c6dff9ffb22579f
#
_cell.length_a   1.000
_cell.length_b   1.000
_cell.length_c   1.000
_cell.angle_alpha   90.00
_cell.angle_beta   90.00
_cell.angle_gamma   90.00
#
_symmetry.space_group_name_H-M   'P 1'
#
loop_
_entity.id
_entity.type
_entity.pdbx_description
1 polymer ?
#
loop_
_entity_poly.entity_id
_entity_poly.type
_entity_poly.pdbx_seq_one_letter_code
_entity_poly.pdbx_strand_id
1 'polypeptide(L)'
;MKPFARLLQIAALSAAMAGSALAAGPAPKVAKPDLAKGEAAYTAVCAACHAADGNSSTPANPKLAQQHPEYLLKQLQEYKSGKRANAIMSGMVAALSDDDMRNISYWLASKQAKPGFAKDKDTVALGERIYRGGIPDRQIAACAGCHAPNGVGIPAQYPRLAGQHADYTAAQLTAFRDGVRKNNLQMTQVAAKMNDREIKAVADYIAGLR
;
A
#
# COMPACT_ATOMS: atom_id res chain seq x y z
N MET A 1 66.82 -50.83 -13.38
CA MET A 1 66.81 -49.53 -12.66
C MET A 1 65.40 -49.33 -12.11
N LYS A 2 65.20 -49.35 -10.80
CA LYS A 2 63.88 -49.31 -10.13
C LYS A 2 63.54 -47.89 -9.80
N PRO A 3 62.29 -47.42 -10.02
CA PRO A 3 61.82 -46.12 -9.42
C PRO A 3 61.16 -46.38 -8.05
N PHE A 4 61.54 -45.59 -7.10
CA PHE A 4 61.02 -45.56 -5.76
C PHE A 4 59.63 -44.98 -5.73
N ALA A 5 58.64 -45.74 -5.20
CA ALA A 5 57.32 -45.23 -4.82
C ALA A 5 57.41 -44.55 -3.47
N ARG A 6 57.10 -43.28 -3.40
CA ARG A 6 56.86 -42.54 -2.14
C ARG A 6 55.33 -42.48 -1.89
N LEU A 7 54.88 -43.24 -0.92
CA LEU A 7 53.52 -43.10 -0.34
C LEU A 7 53.50 -41.80 0.50
N LEU A 8 52.72 -40.87 0.08
CA LEU A 8 52.30 -39.75 0.93
C LEU A 8 51.01 -40.17 1.69
N GLN A 9 51.14 -40.31 2.99
CA GLN A 9 50.00 -40.44 3.90
C GLN A 9 49.41 -39.04 4.14
N ILE A 10 48.23 -38.81 3.59
CA ILE A 10 47.42 -37.62 3.90
C ILE A 10 46.56 -37.98 5.12
N ALA A 11 46.93 -37.49 6.28
CA ALA A 11 46.11 -37.58 7.47
C ALA A 11 44.94 -36.54 7.32
N ALA A 12 43.75 -37.01 7.14
CA ALA A 12 42.55 -36.20 7.11
C ALA A 12 42.18 -35.81 8.55
N LEU A 13 42.43 -34.54 8.89
CA LEU A 13 41.95 -33.93 10.12
C LEU A 13 40.48 -33.52 9.92
N SER A 14 39.55 -34.36 10.33
CA SER A 14 38.11 -34.03 10.34
C SER A 14 37.82 -33.18 11.60
N ALA A 15 37.84 -31.87 11.44
CA ALA A 15 37.36 -30.96 12.47
C ALA A 15 35.82 -31.00 12.45
N ALA A 16 35.21 -31.62 13.46
CA ALA A 16 33.77 -31.58 13.68
C ALA A 16 33.38 -30.17 14.14
N MET A 17 32.88 -29.34 13.24
CA MET A 17 32.20 -28.10 13.60
C MET A 17 30.81 -28.46 14.18
N ALA A 18 30.72 -28.55 15.49
CA ALA A 18 29.45 -28.55 16.21
C ALA A 18 28.83 -27.15 16.07
N GLY A 19 28.08 -26.93 15.01
CA GLY A 19 27.26 -25.74 14.83
C GLY A 19 26.17 -25.72 15.89
N SER A 20 26.24 -24.82 16.86
CA SER A 20 25.15 -24.55 17.78
C SER A 20 23.98 -24.01 16.97
N ALA A 21 22.99 -24.86 16.67
CA ALA A 21 21.71 -24.43 16.15
C ALA A 21 21.03 -23.60 17.24
N LEU A 22 21.11 -22.28 17.15
CA LEU A 22 20.25 -21.40 17.92
C LEU A 22 18.82 -21.70 17.50
N ALA A 23 18.09 -22.45 18.32
CA ALA A 23 16.68 -22.68 18.14
C ALA A 23 15.98 -21.32 18.18
N ALA A 24 15.52 -20.83 17.04
CA ALA A 24 14.65 -19.67 16.97
C ALA A 24 13.43 -19.99 17.83
N GLY A 25 13.25 -19.27 18.92
CA GLY A 25 12.06 -19.37 19.76
C GLY A 25 10.79 -19.19 18.91
N PRO A 26 9.63 -19.69 19.35
CA PRO A 26 8.39 -19.52 18.64
C PRO A 26 8.16 -18.03 18.35
N ALA A 27 7.87 -17.68 17.09
CA ALA A 27 7.56 -16.31 16.71
C ALA A 27 6.44 -15.75 17.60
N PRO A 28 6.55 -14.51 18.07
CA PRO A 28 5.54 -13.92 18.93
C PRO A 28 4.17 -13.99 18.23
N LYS A 29 3.20 -14.61 18.90
CA LYS A 29 1.82 -14.69 18.39
C LYS A 29 1.29 -13.27 18.30
N VAL A 30 1.16 -12.74 17.07
CA VAL A 30 0.51 -11.44 16.84
C VAL A 30 -0.92 -11.54 17.36
N ALA A 31 -1.26 -10.72 18.36
CA ALA A 31 -2.58 -10.72 18.95
C ALA A 31 -3.66 -10.41 17.90
N LYS A 32 -4.84 -11.00 18.04
CA LYS A 32 -5.98 -10.72 17.16
C LYS A 32 -6.34 -9.23 17.27
N PRO A 33 -6.64 -8.52 16.14
CA PRO A 33 -7.03 -7.12 16.18
C PRO A 33 -8.27 -6.89 17.05
N ASP A 34 -8.23 -5.84 17.87
CA ASP A 34 -9.34 -5.41 18.73
C ASP A 34 -10.07 -4.25 18.04
N LEU A 35 -11.24 -4.54 17.48
CA LEU A 35 -12.00 -3.55 16.71
C LEU A 35 -12.56 -2.42 17.60
N ALA A 36 -12.88 -2.69 18.88
CA ALA A 36 -13.38 -1.66 19.79
C ALA A 36 -12.27 -0.65 20.15
N LYS A 37 -11.05 -1.13 20.41
CA LYS A 37 -9.89 -0.24 20.58
C LYS A 37 -9.58 0.51 19.29
N GLY A 38 -9.70 -0.15 18.14
CA GLY A 38 -9.54 0.48 16.83
C GLY A 38 -10.51 1.64 16.62
N GLU A 39 -11.79 1.46 16.97
CA GLU A 39 -12.81 2.51 16.91
C GLU A 39 -12.49 3.67 17.84
N ALA A 40 -12.15 3.38 19.08
CA ALA A 40 -11.83 4.42 20.07
C ALA A 40 -10.61 5.26 19.62
N ALA A 41 -9.53 4.61 19.20
CA ALA A 41 -8.33 5.30 18.72
C ALA A 41 -8.59 6.09 17.43
N TYR A 42 -9.34 5.52 16.47
CA TYR A 42 -9.73 6.19 15.25
C TYR A 42 -10.58 7.44 15.54
N THR A 43 -11.58 7.33 16.40
CA THR A 43 -12.48 8.44 16.75
C THR A 43 -11.71 9.60 17.37
N ALA A 44 -10.75 9.30 18.24
CA ALA A 44 -9.95 10.30 18.93
C ALA A 44 -9.01 11.08 17.99
N VAL A 45 -8.45 10.41 16.96
CA VAL A 45 -7.33 10.99 16.17
C VAL A 45 -7.72 11.26 14.72
N CYS A 46 -8.55 10.44 14.09
CA CYS A 46 -8.72 10.40 12.64
C CYS A 46 -10.07 10.95 12.15
N ALA A 47 -11.12 10.81 12.96
CA ALA A 47 -12.50 11.04 12.55
C ALA A 47 -12.78 12.48 12.11
N ALA A 48 -12.09 13.46 12.68
CA ALA A 48 -12.27 14.87 12.32
C ALA A 48 -11.99 15.17 10.84
N CYS A 49 -11.03 14.46 10.24
CA CYS A 49 -10.64 14.65 8.83
C CYS A 49 -11.19 13.56 7.90
N HIS A 50 -11.36 12.33 8.41
CA HIS A 50 -11.75 11.18 7.60
C HIS A 50 -13.20 10.72 7.82
N ALA A 51 -14.01 11.50 8.56
CA ALA A 51 -15.37 11.20 9.03
C ALA A 51 -15.43 10.04 10.02
N ALA A 52 -16.52 9.95 10.79
CA ALA A 52 -16.67 8.96 11.86
C ALA A 52 -16.67 7.49 11.38
N ASP A 53 -17.05 7.27 10.12
CA ASP A 53 -17.15 5.95 9.50
C ASP A 53 -16.03 5.67 8.45
N GLY A 54 -15.05 6.56 8.34
CA GLY A 54 -13.98 6.46 7.33
C GLY A 54 -14.40 6.85 5.92
N ASN A 55 -15.62 7.39 5.72
CA ASN A 55 -16.11 7.86 4.43
C ASN A 55 -16.07 9.39 4.36
N SER A 56 -14.87 9.95 4.34
CA SER A 56 -14.68 11.41 4.21
C SER A 56 -15.53 12.00 3.08
N SER A 57 -16.14 13.15 3.34
CA SER A 57 -16.78 13.98 2.31
C SER A 57 -15.85 15.04 1.73
N THR A 58 -14.68 15.25 2.31
CA THR A 58 -13.69 16.23 1.87
C THR A 58 -12.81 15.63 0.79
N PRO A 59 -12.78 16.17 -0.44
CA PRO A 59 -12.06 15.57 -1.57
C PRO A 59 -10.55 15.41 -1.37
N ALA A 60 -9.93 16.27 -0.57
CA ALA A 60 -8.50 16.19 -0.24
C ALA A 60 -8.18 15.08 0.77
N ASN A 61 -9.15 14.68 1.60
CA ASN A 61 -8.98 13.65 2.63
C ASN A 61 -9.51 12.32 2.10
N PRO A 62 -8.71 11.25 2.04
CA PRO A 62 -9.17 10.00 1.45
C PRO A 62 -10.28 9.34 2.25
N LYS A 63 -11.16 8.63 1.55
CA LYS A 63 -12.02 7.60 2.14
C LYS A 63 -11.14 6.43 2.56
N LEU A 64 -11.34 5.96 3.78
CA LEU A 64 -10.57 4.87 4.40
C LEU A 64 -11.42 3.61 4.63
N ALA A 65 -12.75 3.76 4.63
CA ALA A 65 -13.69 2.66 4.83
C ALA A 65 -13.48 1.55 3.79
N GLN A 66 -13.53 0.30 4.23
CA GLN A 66 -13.38 -0.91 3.40
C GLN A 66 -12.04 -1.00 2.64
N GLN A 67 -11.03 -0.27 3.08
CA GLN A 67 -9.68 -0.43 2.56
C GLN A 67 -9.03 -1.67 3.19
N HIS A 68 -8.12 -2.32 2.47
CA HIS A 68 -7.38 -3.48 2.99
C HIS A 68 -6.57 -3.12 4.23
N PRO A 69 -6.70 -3.88 5.33
CA PRO A 69 -6.10 -3.52 6.61
C PRO A 69 -4.57 -3.51 6.55
N GLU A 70 -3.95 -4.40 5.78
CA GLU A 70 -2.50 -4.45 5.60
C GLU A 70 -1.98 -3.20 4.88
N TYR A 71 -2.75 -2.71 3.90
CA TYR A 71 -2.41 -1.46 3.22
C TYR A 71 -2.52 -0.26 4.16
N LEU A 72 -3.60 -0.17 4.95
CA LEU A 72 -3.77 0.90 5.93
C LEU A 72 -2.64 0.89 6.96
N LEU A 73 -2.36 -0.28 7.56
CA LEU A 73 -1.28 -0.45 8.52
C LEU A 73 0.06 -0.01 7.94
N LYS A 74 0.40 -0.49 6.73
CA LYS A 74 1.60 -0.06 6.02
C LYS A 74 1.67 1.46 5.85
N GLN A 75 0.55 2.11 5.45
CA GLN A 75 0.56 3.56 5.27
C GLN A 75 0.76 4.31 6.60
N LEU A 76 0.10 3.89 7.69
CA LEU A 76 0.27 4.51 9.01
C LEU A 76 1.72 4.39 9.50
N GLN A 77 2.31 3.21 9.40
CA GLN A 77 3.71 2.96 9.74
C GLN A 77 4.68 3.78 8.88
N GLU A 78 4.40 3.92 7.59
CA GLU A 78 5.25 4.68 6.68
C GLU A 78 5.13 6.20 6.87
N TYR A 79 3.99 6.70 7.32
CA TYR A 79 3.87 8.08 7.80
C TYR A 79 4.66 8.29 9.10
N LYS A 80 4.57 7.36 10.04
CA LYS A 80 5.29 7.42 11.32
C LYS A 80 6.81 7.38 11.14
N SER A 81 7.29 6.56 10.23
CA SER A 81 8.73 6.44 9.91
C SER A 81 9.25 7.52 8.94
N GLY A 82 8.38 8.36 8.37
CA GLY A 82 8.75 9.34 7.36
C GLY A 82 8.95 8.78 5.94
N LYS A 83 8.82 7.46 5.73
CA LYS A 83 8.96 6.83 4.41
C LYS A 83 7.88 7.30 3.42
N ARG A 84 6.69 7.65 3.92
CA ARG A 84 5.65 8.37 3.19
C ARG A 84 5.55 9.78 3.74
N ALA A 85 6.03 10.75 2.98
CA ALA A 85 6.07 12.15 3.41
C ALA A 85 4.66 12.78 3.39
N ASN A 86 4.20 13.26 4.53
CA ASN A 86 3.04 14.13 4.70
C ASN A 86 3.05 14.68 6.13
N ALA A 87 3.29 15.98 6.29
CA ALA A 87 3.47 16.60 7.60
C ALA A 87 2.25 16.42 8.54
N ILE A 88 1.03 16.54 7.99
CA ILE A 88 -0.20 16.37 8.76
C ILE A 88 -0.31 14.93 9.25
N MET A 89 -0.22 13.96 8.33
CA MET A 89 -0.38 12.55 8.71
C MET A 89 0.74 12.06 9.62
N SER A 90 1.98 12.51 9.42
CA SER A 90 3.09 12.17 10.33
C SER A 90 2.85 12.67 11.76
N GLY A 91 2.29 13.86 11.91
CA GLY A 91 1.87 14.39 13.23
C GLY A 91 0.74 13.56 13.84
N MET A 92 -0.28 13.19 13.05
CA MET A 92 -1.42 12.41 13.54
C MET A 92 -1.03 11.01 14.04
N VAL A 93 -0.08 10.35 13.38
CA VAL A 93 0.32 8.97 13.75
C VAL A 93 1.47 8.92 14.76
N ALA A 94 2.08 10.04 15.10
CA ALA A 94 3.31 10.08 15.92
C ALA A 94 3.15 9.35 17.26
N ALA A 95 2.03 9.55 17.95
CA ALA A 95 1.74 8.97 19.26
C ALA A 95 1.12 7.56 19.20
N LEU A 96 0.70 7.07 18.02
CA LEU A 96 0.06 5.76 17.91
C LEU A 96 1.07 4.63 18.10
N SER A 97 0.70 3.61 18.87
CA SER A 97 1.45 2.35 18.93
C SER A 97 1.20 1.51 17.66
N ASP A 98 2.02 0.47 17.46
CA ASP A 98 1.80 -0.49 16.36
C ASP A 98 0.48 -1.23 16.53
N ASP A 99 0.06 -1.50 17.77
CA ASP A 99 -1.23 -2.11 18.06
C ASP A 99 -2.39 -1.16 17.75
N ASP A 100 -2.29 0.13 18.06
CA ASP A 100 -3.31 1.12 17.67
C ASP A 100 -3.44 1.21 16.17
N MET A 101 -2.33 1.34 15.44
CA MET A 101 -2.33 1.40 13.97
C MET A 101 -2.95 0.14 13.36
N ARG A 102 -2.65 -1.03 13.92
CA ARG A 102 -3.26 -2.29 13.48
C ARG A 102 -4.75 -2.34 13.78
N ASN A 103 -5.17 -2.02 14.99
CA ASN A 103 -6.58 -2.05 15.41
C ASN A 103 -7.41 -1.07 14.58
N ILE A 104 -6.92 0.16 14.35
CA ILE A 104 -7.53 1.16 13.45
C ILE A 104 -7.68 0.60 12.04
N SER A 105 -6.65 -0.04 11.51
CA SER A 105 -6.66 -0.57 10.14
C SER A 105 -7.73 -1.65 9.95
N TYR A 106 -7.85 -2.58 10.90
CA TYR A 106 -8.85 -3.64 10.84
C TYR A 106 -10.27 -3.13 11.11
N TRP A 107 -10.42 -2.13 11.99
CA TRP A 107 -11.71 -1.49 12.21
C TRP A 107 -12.18 -0.76 10.94
N LEU A 108 -11.34 0.01 10.25
CA LEU A 108 -11.66 0.65 8.98
C LEU A 108 -11.99 -0.35 7.87
N ALA A 109 -11.29 -1.47 7.81
CA ALA A 109 -11.55 -2.55 6.88
C ALA A 109 -12.94 -3.18 7.08
N SER A 110 -13.47 -3.17 8.30
CA SER A 110 -14.82 -3.66 8.62
C SER A 110 -15.95 -2.69 8.24
N LYS A 111 -15.63 -1.45 7.85
CA LYS A 111 -16.62 -0.44 7.46
C LYS A 111 -17.01 -0.59 5.99
N GLN A 112 -18.23 -0.18 5.66
CA GLN A 112 -18.69 -0.18 4.28
C GLN A 112 -18.29 1.10 3.56
N ALA A 113 -17.63 0.98 2.41
CA ALA A 113 -17.31 2.12 1.57
C ALA A 113 -18.56 2.69 0.92
N LYS A 114 -18.74 4.00 1.01
CA LYS A 114 -19.78 4.71 0.26
C LYS A 114 -19.29 4.93 -1.18
N PRO A 115 -20.16 4.72 -2.19
CA PRO A 115 -19.81 4.93 -3.59
C PRO A 115 -19.38 6.37 -3.85
N GLY A 116 -18.56 6.55 -4.87
CA GLY A 116 -18.27 7.83 -5.49
C GLY A 116 -18.87 7.90 -6.88
N PHE A 117 -18.61 8.99 -7.59
CA PHE A 117 -19.14 9.25 -8.93
C PHE A 117 -18.07 9.94 -9.78
N ALA A 118 -17.94 9.51 -11.04
CA ALA A 118 -17.25 10.28 -12.07
C ALA A 118 -18.09 11.53 -12.39
N LYS A 119 -17.41 12.66 -12.58
CA LYS A 119 -18.06 13.96 -12.80
C LYS A 119 -17.77 14.54 -14.17
N ASP A 120 -16.66 14.14 -14.77
CA ASP A 120 -16.19 14.69 -16.04
C ASP A 120 -16.57 13.75 -17.20
N LYS A 121 -17.69 14.07 -17.85
CA LYS A 121 -18.22 13.31 -19.00
C LYS A 121 -17.28 13.29 -20.18
N ASP A 122 -16.46 14.33 -20.35
CA ASP A 122 -15.59 14.48 -21.52
C ASP A 122 -14.33 13.62 -21.41
N THR A 123 -13.89 13.35 -20.19
CA THR A 123 -12.66 12.59 -19.95
C THR A 123 -12.88 11.20 -19.36
N VAL A 124 -14.08 10.86 -18.90
CA VAL A 124 -14.35 9.55 -18.26
C VAL A 124 -14.00 8.37 -19.17
N ALA A 125 -14.30 8.47 -20.48
CA ALA A 125 -13.95 7.43 -21.46
C ALA A 125 -12.43 7.28 -21.65
N LEU A 126 -11.67 8.37 -21.55
CA LEU A 126 -10.20 8.32 -21.52
C LEU A 126 -9.72 7.62 -20.24
N GLY A 127 -10.29 7.98 -19.10
CA GLY A 127 -9.99 7.37 -17.81
C GLY A 127 -10.24 5.87 -17.82
N GLU A 128 -11.37 5.43 -18.38
CA GLU A 128 -11.68 4.01 -18.55
C GLU A 128 -10.64 3.26 -19.38
N ARG A 129 -10.28 3.80 -20.55
CA ARG A 129 -9.26 3.19 -21.40
C ARG A 129 -7.92 3.05 -20.68
N ILE A 130 -7.48 4.09 -19.97
CA ILE A 130 -6.24 4.05 -19.20
C ILE A 130 -6.34 3.03 -18.07
N TYR A 131 -7.43 3.02 -17.33
CA TYR A 131 -7.62 2.09 -16.22
C TYR A 131 -7.60 0.63 -16.67
N ARG A 132 -8.33 0.32 -17.77
CA ARG A 132 -8.50 -1.06 -18.26
C ARG A 132 -7.39 -1.53 -19.19
N GLY A 133 -6.84 -0.65 -20.01
CA GLY A 133 -5.88 -0.99 -21.08
C GLY A 133 -4.47 -0.42 -20.88
N GLY A 134 -4.30 0.55 -19.98
CA GLY A 134 -3.05 1.29 -19.89
C GLY A 134 -2.80 2.20 -21.09
N ILE A 135 -1.52 2.52 -21.32
CA ILE A 135 -1.05 3.25 -22.51
C ILE A 135 0.18 2.50 -23.06
N PRO A 136 -0.05 1.49 -23.93
CA PRO A 136 1.01 0.57 -24.40
C PRO A 136 2.20 1.28 -25.04
N ASP A 137 1.96 2.27 -25.89
CA ASP A 137 3.00 3.02 -26.61
C ASP A 137 4.00 3.72 -25.68
N ARG A 138 3.57 4.01 -24.46
CA ARG A 138 4.42 4.59 -23.39
C ARG A 138 4.73 3.61 -22.27
N GLN A 139 4.38 2.34 -22.46
CA GLN A 139 4.62 1.29 -21.45
C GLN A 139 4.00 1.66 -20.08
N ILE A 140 2.80 2.25 -20.08
CA ILE A 140 2.01 2.48 -18.88
C ILE A 140 1.07 1.30 -18.70
N ALA A 141 1.28 0.52 -17.64
CA ALA A 141 0.48 -0.65 -17.34
C ALA A 141 -0.97 -0.29 -17.03
N ALA A 142 -1.91 -1.17 -17.37
CA ALA A 142 -3.31 -1.06 -16.98
C ALA A 142 -3.47 -1.12 -15.46
N CYS A 143 -4.15 -0.15 -14.87
CA CYS A 143 -4.41 -0.11 -13.42
C CYS A 143 -5.19 -1.35 -12.94
N ALA A 144 -6.13 -1.81 -13.78
CA ALA A 144 -6.97 -2.98 -13.53
C ALA A 144 -6.18 -4.28 -13.30
N GLY A 145 -4.97 -4.40 -13.88
CA GLY A 145 -4.11 -5.58 -13.71
C GLY A 145 -3.66 -5.81 -12.28
N CYS A 146 -3.47 -4.72 -11.52
CA CYS A 146 -3.06 -4.79 -10.11
C CYS A 146 -4.21 -4.43 -9.16
N HIS A 147 -5.04 -3.45 -9.51
CA HIS A 147 -6.11 -2.96 -8.64
C HIS A 147 -7.48 -3.62 -8.88
N ALA A 148 -7.53 -4.68 -9.66
CA ALA A 148 -8.72 -5.40 -10.14
C ALA A 148 -9.61 -4.56 -11.09
N PRO A 149 -10.39 -5.22 -11.97
CA PRO A 149 -11.24 -4.53 -12.97
C PRO A 149 -12.30 -3.60 -12.35
N ASN A 150 -12.76 -3.92 -11.15
CA ASN A 150 -13.73 -3.13 -10.38
C ASN A 150 -13.09 -2.27 -9.28
N GLY A 151 -11.76 -2.19 -9.22
CA GLY A 151 -11.05 -1.34 -8.28
C GLY A 151 -11.07 -1.81 -6.82
N VAL A 152 -11.44 -3.06 -6.53
CA VAL A 152 -11.42 -3.57 -5.15
C VAL A 152 -10.00 -3.84 -4.64
N GLY A 153 -9.02 -3.93 -5.53
CA GLY A 153 -7.64 -4.26 -5.20
C GLY A 153 -7.43 -5.76 -4.96
N ILE A 154 -6.26 -6.08 -4.44
CA ILE A 154 -5.89 -7.44 -4.00
C ILE A 154 -5.41 -7.33 -2.55
N PRO A 155 -6.05 -8.04 -1.59
CA PRO A 155 -5.67 -7.99 -0.18
C PRO A 155 -4.17 -8.17 0.02
N ALA A 156 -3.60 -7.43 0.96
CA ALA A 156 -2.18 -7.36 1.30
C ALA A 156 -1.23 -6.89 0.18
N GLN A 157 -1.65 -6.85 -1.08
CA GLN A 157 -0.78 -6.50 -2.21
C GLN A 157 -1.12 -5.12 -2.80
N TYR A 158 -2.36 -4.93 -3.22
CA TYR A 158 -2.78 -3.70 -3.91
C TYR A 158 -4.03 -3.10 -3.28
N PRO A 159 -4.06 -1.79 -3.00
CA PRO A 159 -5.19 -1.15 -2.33
C PRO A 159 -6.45 -1.10 -3.19
N ARG A 160 -7.59 -1.05 -2.51
CA ARG A 160 -8.85 -0.65 -3.09
C ARG A 160 -8.77 0.78 -3.60
N LEU A 161 -9.26 1.02 -4.81
CA LEU A 161 -9.36 2.35 -5.44
C LEU A 161 -10.82 2.77 -5.67
N ALA A 162 -11.72 1.80 -5.87
CA ALA A 162 -13.11 2.05 -6.23
C ALA A 162 -13.80 3.04 -5.28
N GLY A 163 -14.41 4.06 -5.87
CA GLY A 163 -15.16 5.08 -5.14
C GLY A 163 -14.30 6.10 -4.37
N GLN A 164 -12.99 6.08 -4.51
CA GLN A 164 -12.09 7.06 -3.88
C GLN A 164 -12.27 8.43 -4.52
N HIS A 165 -12.04 9.51 -3.78
CA HIS A 165 -12.08 10.87 -4.29
C HIS A 165 -11.12 11.07 -5.48
N ALA A 166 -11.62 11.66 -6.56
CA ALA A 166 -10.82 11.97 -7.74
C ALA A 166 -9.64 12.89 -7.39
N ASP A 167 -9.88 13.94 -6.61
CA ASP A 167 -8.83 14.90 -6.21
C ASP A 167 -7.72 14.22 -5.42
N TYR A 168 -8.07 13.35 -4.46
CA TYR A 168 -7.08 12.59 -3.71
C TYR A 168 -6.30 11.63 -4.63
N THR A 169 -6.99 10.91 -5.51
CA THR A 169 -6.36 9.97 -6.44
C THR A 169 -5.39 10.70 -7.38
N ALA A 170 -5.82 11.83 -7.96
CA ALA A 170 -4.98 12.67 -8.81
C ALA A 170 -3.75 13.19 -8.05
N ALA A 171 -3.94 13.72 -6.83
CA ALA A 171 -2.84 14.18 -5.99
C ALA A 171 -1.83 13.07 -5.67
N GLN A 172 -2.29 11.83 -5.43
CA GLN A 172 -1.39 10.71 -5.16
C GLN A 172 -0.61 10.27 -6.41
N LEU A 173 -1.25 10.23 -7.58
CA LEU A 173 -0.56 9.92 -8.84
C LEU A 173 0.49 10.99 -9.17
N THR A 174 0.12 12.26 -9.02
CA THR A 174 1.06 13.40 -9.17
C THR A 174 2.23 13.27 -8.19
N ALA A 175 1.96 12.98 -6.91
CA ALA A 175 3.01 12.80 -5.91
C ALA A 175 3.96 11.63 -6.23
N PHE A 176 3.47 10.53 -6.79
CA PHE A 176 4.31 9.44 -7.29
C PHE A 176 5.13 9.86 -8.51
N ARG A 177 4.51 10.56 -9.47
CA ARG A 177 5.18 11.06 -10.68
C ARG A 177 6.33 11.99 -10.33
N ASP A 178 6.07 12.95 -9.45
CA ASP A 178 7.01 14.01 -9.09
C ASP A 178 8.02 13.56 -8.02
N GLY A 179 7.95 12.30 -7.60
CA GLY A 179 8.88 11.73 -6.62
C GLY A 179 8.72 12.26 -5.19
N VAL A 180 7.61 12.91 -4.86
CA VAL A 180 7.24 13.30 -3.49
C VAL A 180 6.81 12.07 -2.69
N ARG A 181 6.02 11.18 -3.30
CA ARG A 181 5.64 9.90 -2.75
C ARG A 181 6.48 8.79 -3.37
N LYS A 182 7.33 8.13 -2.57
CA LYS A 182 8.31 7.11 -3.03
C LYS A 182 8.14 5.75 -2.38
N ASN A 183 7.06 5.55 -1.65
CA ASN A 183 6.87 4.36 -0.82
C ASN A 183 6.37 3.12 -1.59
N ASN A 184 6.29 3.20 -2.92
CA ASN A 184 6.00 2.07 -3.81
C ASN A 184 6.64 2.29 -5.19
N LEU A 185 7.57 1.40 -5.56
CA LEU A 185 8.35 1.53 -6.79
C LEU A 185 7.47 1.35 -8.05
N GLN A 186 6.54 0.37 -8.04
CA GLN A 186 5.67 0.13 -9.19
C GLN A 186 4.80 1.36 -9.49
N MET A 187 4.19 1.95 -8.45
CA MET A 187 3.38 3.16 -8.63
C MET A 187 4.22 4.36 -9.09
N THR A 188 5.45 4.51 -8.62
CA THR A 188 6.37 5.54 -9.12
C THR A 188 6.65 5.35 -10.61
N GLN A 189 6.93 4.11 -11.03
CA GLN A 189 7.23 3.80 -12.44
C GLN A 189 6.02 4.00 -13.35
N VAL A 190 4.82 3.63 -12.92
CA VAL A 190 3.58 3.84 -13.67
C VAL A 190 3.26 5.32 -13.79
N ALA A 191 3.29 6.06 -12.68
CA ALA A 191 2.92 7.46 -12.65
C ALA A 191 3.94 8.37 -13.35
N ALA A 192 5.23 8.04 -13.32
CA ALA A 192 6.30 8.85 -13.91
C ALA A 192 6.09 9.20 -15.38
N LYS A 193 5.34 8.37 -16.11
CA LYS A 193 5.08 8.53 -17.54
C LYS A 193 3.73 9.19 -17.85
N MET A 194 2.90 9.48 -16.84
CA MET A 194 1.56 10.05 -17.03
C MET A 194 1.58 11.58 -17.09
N ASN A 195 0.79 12.17 -17.98
CA ASN A 195 0.55 13.60 -17.98
C ASN A 195 -0.67 13.99 -17.14
N ASP A 196 -0.86 15.30 -16.89
CA ASP A 196 -1.94 15.80 -16.02
C ASP A 196 -3.34 15.44 -16.51
N ARG A 197 -3.58 15.46 -17.81
CA ARG A 197 -4.87 15.09 -18.41
C ARG A 197 -5.20 13.63 -18.15
N GLU A 198 -4.23 12.75 -18.26
CA GLU A 198 -4.38 11.32 -18.03
C GLU A 198 -4.60 11.01 -16.55
N ILE A 199 -3.83 11.68 -15.68
CA ILE A 199 -3.98 11.57 -14.22
C ILE A 199 -5.39 12.00 -13.82
N LYS A 200 -5.88 13.15 -14.30
CA LYS A 200 -7.23 13.64 -13.99
C LYS A 200 -8.31 12.70 -14.52
N ALA A 201 -8.17 12.24 -15.76
CA ALA A 201 -9.15 11.36 -16.39
C ALA A 201 -9.27 10.01 -15.64
N VAL A 202 -8.14 9.35 -15.34
CA VAL A 202 -8.18 8.07 -14.63
C VAL A 202 -8.64 8.22 -13.18
N ALA A 203 -8.31 9.33 -12.52
CA ALA A 203 -8.75 9.62 -11.17
C ALA A 203 -10.27 9.83 -11.09
N ASP A 204 -10.86 10.53 -12.06
CA ASP A 204 -12.31 10.70 -12.14
C ASP A 204 -13.03 9.39 -12.46
N TYR A 205 -12.50 8.58 -13.39
CA TYR A 205 -13.04 7.24 -13.64
C TYR A 205 -13.01 6.36 -12.39
N ILE A 206 -11.91 6.34 -11.64
CA ILE A 206 -11.76 5.60 -10.38
C ILE A 206 -12.82 6.02 -9.34
N ALA A 207 -13.16 7.30 -9.28
CA ALA A 207 -14.18 7.78 -8.36
C ALA A 207 -15.56 7.18 -8.66
N GLY A 208 -15.87 6.86 -9.91
CA GLY A 208 -17.11 6.20 -10.33
C GLY A 208 -17.05 4.67 -10.36
N LEU A 209 -15.90 4.06 -10.15
CA LEU A 209 -15.68 2.62 -10.30
C LEU A 209 -16.34 1.83 -9.16
N ARG A 210 -16.97 0.68 -9.48
CA ARG A 210 -17.74 -0.18 -8.55
C ARG A 210 -17.51 -1.66 -8.84
#